data_8242f190d9026e9c88bce83633b9bb7a
#
_entry.id   8242f190d9026e9c88bce83633b9bb7a
#
_cell.length_a   1.000
_cell.length_b   1.000
_cell.length_c   1.000
_cell.angle_alpha   90.00
_cell.angle_beta   90.00
_cell.angle_gamma   90.00
#
_symmetry.space_group_name_H-M   'P 1'
#
loop_
_entity.id
_entity.type
_entity.pdbx_description
1 polymer ?
#
loop_
_entity_poly.entity_id
_entity_poly.type
_entity_poly.pdbx_seq_one_letter_code
_entity_poly.pdbx_strand_id
1 'polypeptide(L)'
;MPGEERERFLAGLHVGVLGVADGDGRAPLLVPVWYRYEPGGDVIVQTGRETVKARLLRAAGRFSLCVQDENPPYRYVSVEGPVTAVDDPVDPAERDAIAHRYLDPEEARAYLKSTAGQLADDITFRMRPQRWRTANFAAFAAEFSEADRIDRDG
;
A
#
# COMPACT_ATOMS: atom_id res chain seq x y z
N MET A 1 -1.82 -10.01 -14.09
CA MET A 1 -2.24 -10.94 -13.02
C MET A 1 -3.75 -11.12 -13.05
N PRO A 2 -4.24 -12.35 -12.90
CA PRO A 2 -5.67 -12.58 -12.68
C PRO A 2 -6.18 -11.90 -11.41
N GLY A 3 -7.51 -11.72 -11.31
CA GLY A 3 -8.11 -10.98 -10.21
C GLY A 3 -7.76 -11.50 -8.82
N GLU A 4 -7.82 -12.82 -8.61
CA GLU A 4 -7.46 -13.41 -7.31
C GLU A 4 -5.98 -13.27 -6.98
N GLU A 5 -5.10 -13.37 -7.98
CA GLU A 5 -3.66 -13.24 -7.79
C GLU A 5 -3.28 -11.81 -7.39
N ARG A 6 -3.85 -10.80 -8.06
CA ARG A 6 -3.56 -9.39 -7.74
C ARG A 6 -4.04 -9.02 -6.35
N GLU A 7 -5.19 -9.53 -5.93
CA GLU A 7 -5.73 -9.27 -4.61
C GLU A 7 -4.88 -9.95 -3.52
N ARG A 8 -4.44 -11.17 -3.74
CA ARG A 8 -3.52 -11.86 -2.82
C ARG A 8 -2.18 -11.15 -2.73
N PHE A 9 -1.66 -10.67 -3.87
CA PHE A 9 -0.41 -9.93 -3.89
C PHE A 9 -0.52 -8.64 -3.09
N LEU A 10 -1.59 -7.86 -3.31
CA LEU A 10 -1.83 -6.63 -2.55
C LEU A 10 -2.02 -6.90 -1.06
N ALA A 11 -2.66 -8.01 -0.69
CA ALA A 11 -2.86 -8.40 0.70
C ALA A 11 -1.58 -8.88 1.38
N GLY A 12 -0.52 -9.17 0.62
CA GLY A 12 0.78 -9.57 1.15
C GLY A 12 1.47 -8.45 1.92
N LEU A 13 2.56 -8.79 2.61
CA LEU A 13 3.29 -7.83 3.42
C LEU A 13 4.21 -6.99 2.52
N HIS A 14 3.83 -5.75 2.28
CA HIS A 14 4.58 -4.77 1.50
C HIS A 14 4.49 -3.40 2.15
N VAL A 15 5.53 -2.60 1.99
CA VAL A 15 5.40 -1.15 2.15
C VAL A 15 4.86 -0.61 0.82
N GLY A 16 3.72 0.07 0.86
CA GLY A 16 3.11 0.62 -0.33
C GLY A 16 3.60 2.05 -0.60
N VAL A 17 3.50 2.47 -1.86
CA VAL A 17 3.66 3.88 -2.22
C VAL A 17 2.29 4.44 -2.53
N LEU A 18 1.86 5.40 -1.72
CA LEU A 18 0.61 6.13 -1.92
C LEU A 18 0.87 7.30 -2.88
N GLY A 19 -0.02 7.45 -3.85
CA GLY A 19 -0.04 8.59 -4.76
C GLY A 19 -1.34 9.35 -4.66
N VAL A 20 -1.26 10.67 -4.51
CA VAL A 20 -2.43 11.53 -4.44
C VAL A 20 -2.18 12.85 -5.18
N ALA A 21 -3.20 13.34 -5.88
CA ALA A 21 -3.10 14.60 -6.61
C ALA A 21 -2.76 15.78 -5.69
N ASP A 22 -1.86 16.66 -6.11
CA ASP A 22 -1.38 17.82 -5.35
C ASP A 22 -1.74 19.14 -6.04
N GLY A 23 -2.94 19.22 -6.60
CA GLY A 23 -3.46 20.43 -7.23
C GLY A 23 -2.89 20.68 -8.62
N ASP A 24 -3.38 21.77 -9.24
CA ASP A 24 -3.02 22.14 -10.60
C ASP A 24 -1.55 22.57 -10.71
N GLY A 25 -0.88 22.05 -11.74
CA GLY A 25 0.50 22.39 -12.03
C GLY A 25 1.54 21.72 -11.12
N ARG A 26 1.10 20.87 -10.18
CA ARG A 26 1.98 20.11 -9.30
C ARG A 26 1.98 18.62 -9.67
N ALA A 27 3.13 17.99 -9.55
CA ALA A 27 3.19 16.52 -9.61
C ALA A 27 2.44 15.92 -8.42
N PRO A 28 1.87 14.70 -8.57
CA PRO A 28 1.25 14.00 -7.44
C PRO A 28 2.22 13.81 -6.28
N LEU A 29 1.71 13.89 -5.06
CA LEU A 29 2.47 13.46 -3.88
C LEU A 29 2.64 11.95 -3.93
N LEU A 30 3.87 11.46 -3.77
CA LEU A 30 4.19 10.05 -3.64
C LEU A 30 4.89 9.83 -2.30
N VAL A 31 4.39 8.91 -1.49
CA VAL A 31 4.95 8.67 -0.16
C VAL A 31 4.82 7.20 0.24
N PRO A 32 5.89 6.58 0.80
CA PRO A 32 5.78 5.23 1.36
C PRO A 32 4.83 5.23 2.56
N VAL A 33 3.99 4.20 2.64
CA VAL A 33 3.00 4.05 3.72
C VAL A 33 2.89 2.60 4.15
N TRP A 34 2.54 2.42 5.41
CA TRP A 34 1.95 1.18 5.87
C TRP A 34 0.47 1.17 5.49
N TYR A 35 -0.04 -0.01 5.13
CA TYR A 35 -1.43 -0.16 4.75
C TYR A 35 -1.97 -1.52 5.21
N ARG A 36 -3.27 -1.67 5.17
CA ARG A 36 -3.95 -2.95 5.33
C ARG A 36 -4.93 -3.16 4.19
N TYR A 37 -4.99 -4.38 3.70
CA TYR A 37 -5.93 -4.79 2.66
C TYR A 37 -6.25 -6.27 2.83
N GLU A 38 -7.53 -6.59 2.78
CA GLU A 38 -8.04 -7.96 2.66
C GLU A 38 -8.74 -8.11 1.31
N PRO A 39 -8.57 -9.24 0.61
CA PRO A 39 -9.22 -9.45 -0.68
C PRO A 39 -10.72 -9.15 -0.63
N GLY A 40 -11.21 -8.37 -1.60
CA GLY A 40 -12.59 -7.92 -1.64
C GLY A 40 -12.92 -6.69 -0.78
N GLY A 41 -11.99 -6.25 0.05
CA GLY A 41 -12.18 -5.12 0.95
C GLY A 41 -11.59 -3.81 0.45
N ASP A 42 -11.51 -2.84 1.35
CA ASP A 42 -10.92 -1.52 1.10
C ASP A 42 -9.43 -1.51 1.42
N VAL A 43 -8.69 -0.63 0.74
CA VAL A 43 -7.32 -0.26 1.13
C VAL A 43 -7.42 0.73 2.28
N ILE A 44 -6.72 0.43 3.37
CA ILE A 44 -6.78 1.20 4.60
C ILE A 44 -5.41 1.80 4.89
N VAL A 45 -5.34 3.13 4.99
CA VAL A 45 -4.12 3.86 5.36
C VAL A 45 -4.42 4.82 6.50
N GLN A 46 -3.40 5.09 7.31
CA GLN A 46 -3.51 5.98 8.46
C GLN A 46 -2.50 7.12 8.35
N THR A 47 -2.87 8.28 8.85
CA THR A 47 -1.98 9.45 8.89
C THR A 47 -2.46 10.42 9.95
N GLY A 48 -1.58 11.33 10.37
CA GLY A 48 -1.97 12.44 11.25
C GLY A 48 -2.93 13.41 10.54
N ARG A 49 -3.91 13.90 11.27
CA ARG A 49 -4.95 14.82 10.75
C ARG A 49 -4.37 16.07 10.09
N GLU A 50 -3.28 16.60 10.64
CA GLU A 50 -2.67 17.85 10.21
C GLU A 50 -1.57 17.67 9.15
N THR A 51 -1.37 16.47 8.63
CA THR A 51 -0.34 16.22 7.61
C THR A 51 -0.75 16.73 6.24
N VAL A 52 0.24 17.04 5.40
CA VAL A 52 0.01 17.36 3.98
C VAL A 52 -0.74 16.22 3.28
N LYS A 53 -0.36 14.98 3.56
CA LYS A 53 -1.02 13.79 3.01
C LYS A 53 -2.51 13.76 3.33
N ALA A 54 -2.89 14.00 4.60
CA ALA A 54 -4.29 14.04 5.00
C ALA A 54 -5.07 15.14 4.27
N ARG A 55 -4.50 16.33 4.17
CA ARG A 55 -5.12 17.45 3.46
C ARG A 55 -5.36 17.12 1.99
N LEU A 56 -4.38 16.54 1.32
CA LEU A 56 -4.49 16.18 -0.09
C LEU A 56 -5.49 15.03 -0.32
N LEU A 57 -5.50 14.04 0.56
CA LEU A 57 -6.47 12.94 0.48
C LEU A 57 -7.91 13.45 0.62
N ARG A 58 -8.16 14.38 1.54
CA ARG A 58 -9.48 15.00 1.70
C ARG A 58 -9.87 15.82 0.48
N ALA A 59 -8.94 16.60 -0.08
CA ALA A 59 -9.21 17.44 -1.23
C ALA A 59 -9.45 16.64 -2.51
N ALA A 60 -8.64 15.61 -2.75
CA ALA A 60 -8.75 14.79 -3.96
C ALA A 60 -9.91 13.78 -3.89
N GLY A 61 -10.22 13.26 -2.71
CA GLY A 61 -11.26 12.25 -2.52
C GLY A 61 -10.95 10.90 -3.15
N ARG A 62 -9.72 10.70 -3.60
CA ARG A 62 -9.24 9.43 -4.17
C ARG A 62 -7.73 9.37 -4.12
N PHE A 63 -7.19 8.15 -4.16
CA PHE A 63 -5.74 7.94 -4.22
C PHE A 63 -5.39 6.63 -4.90
N SER A 64 -4.10 6.47 -5.18
CA SER A 64 -3.50 5.26 -5.71
C SER A 64 -2.57 4.64 -4.68
N LEU A 65 -2.43 3.32 -4.73
CA LEU A 65 -1.44 2.58 -3.97
C LEU A 65 -0.70 1.63 -4.90
N CYS A 66 0.63 1.65 -4.86
CA CYS A 66 1.47 0.73 -5.62
C CYS A 66 2.33 -0.09 -4.67
N VAL A 67 2.34 -1.40 -4.88
CA VAL A 67 3.19 -2.35 -4.18
C VAL A 67 3.98 -3.18 -5.17
N GLN A 68 5.19 -3.60 -4.79
CA GLN A 68 6.07 -4.32 -5.71
C GLN A 68 6.96 -5.32 -4.96
N ASP A 69 7.45 -6.33 -5.70
CA ASP A 69 8.61 -7.11 -5.31
C ASP A 69 9.87 -6.42 -5.83
N GLU A 70 10.81 -6.10 -4.95
CA GLU A 70 12.08 -5.46 -5.32
C GLU A 70 13.12 -6.46 -5.82
N ASN A 71 12.91 -7.75 -5.55
CA ASN A 71 13.77 -8.83 -6.00
C ASN A 71 13.20 -9.51 -7.24
N PRO A 72 14.02 -9.86 -8.24
CA PRO A 72 13.56 -10.63 -9.41
C PRO A 72 13.01 -12.02 -8.99
N PRO A 73 11.98 -12.53 -9.68
CA PRO A 73 11.24 -11.88 -10.77
C PRO A 73 10.32 -10.77 -10.27
N TYR A 74 10.36 -9.63 -10.92
CA TYR A 74 9.58 -8.46 -10.50
C TYR A 74 8.09 -8.68 -10.71
N ARG A 75 7.31 -8.21 -9.74
CA ARG A 75 5.86 -8.13 -9.81
C ARG A 75 5.42 -6.81 -9.20
N TYR A 76 4.35 -6.22 -9.72
CA TYR A 76 3.73 -5.09 -9.05
C TYR A 76 2.22 -5.11 -9.20
N VAL A 77 1.57 -4.47 -8.26
CA VAL A 77 0.14 -4.14 -8.30
C VAL A 77 -0.01 -2.67 -7.98
N SER A 78 -0.69 -1.95 -8.85
CA SER A 78 -1.14 -0.58 -8.62
C SER A 78 -2.66 -0.57 -8.64
N VAL A 79 -3.26 0.07 -7.65
CA VAL A 79 -4.71 0.17 -7.52
C VAL A 79 -5.11 1.59 -7.19
N GLU A 80 -6.22 2.05 -7.75
CA GLU A 80 -6.78 3.36 -7.44
C GLU A 80 -8.28 3.28 -7.20
N GLY A 81 -8.79 4.21 -6.43
CA GLY A 81 -10.21 4.33 -6.17
C GLY A 81 -10.57 5.50 -5.27
N PRO A 82 -11.88 5.71 -5.05
CA PRO A 82 -12.37 6.78 -4.20
C PRO A 82 -12.15 6.46 -2.72
N VAL A 83 -11.95 7.52 -1.94
CA VAL A 83 -12.05 7.45 -0.48
C VAL A 83 -13.52 7.29 -0.14
N THR A 84 -13.87 6.18 0.48
CA THR A 84 -15.27 5.86 0.84
C THR A 84 -15.60 6.23 2.27
N ALA A 85 -14.60 6.31 3.14
CA ALA A 85 -14.80 6.69 4.54
C ALA A 85 -13.51 7.27 5.12
N VAL A 86 -13.67 8.16 6.09
CA VAL A 86 -12.60 8.70 6.91
C VAL A 86 -13.01 8.51 8.36
N ASP A 87 -12.21 7.75 9.12
CA ASP A 87 -12.41 7.56 10.54
C ASP A 87 -11.56 8.59 11.31
N ASP A 88 -12.20 9.50 12.01
CA ASP A 88 -11.55 10.59 12.75
C ASP A 88 -12.14 10.67 14.16
N PRO A 89 -11.41 10.31 15.22
CA PRO A 89 -10.05 9.78 15.21
C PRO A 89 -9.97 8.30 14.76
N VAL A 90 -8.74 7.81 14.59
CA VAL A 90 -8.49 6.41 14.25
C VAL A 90 -9.09 5.47 15.28
N ASP A 91 -9.65 4.34 14.82
CA ASP A 91 -10.00 3.24 15.71
C ASP A 91 -8.71 2.62 16.29
N PRO A 92 -8.56 2.54 17.61
CA PRO A 92 -7.41 1.91 18.23
C PRO A 92 -7.14 0.47 17.74
N ALA A 93 -8.19 -0.30 17.46
CA ALA A 93 -8.04 -1.65 16.92
C ALA A 93 -7.42 -1.67 15.52
N GLU A 94 -7.75 -0.70 14.65
CA GLU A 94 -7.12 -0.56 13.34
C GLU A 94 -5.66 -0.15 13.45
N ARG A 95 -5.35 0.76 14.37
CA ARG A 95 -3.99 1.18 14.62
C ARG A 95 -3.12 0.02 15.10
N ASP A 96 -3.64 -0.78 16.03
CA ASP A 96 -2.99 -1.98 16.52
C ASP A 96 -2.75 -3.00 15.41
N ALA A 97 -3.76 -3.25 14.57
CA ALA A 97 -3.69 -4.20 13.48
C ALA A 97 -2.59 -3.84 12.47
N ILE A 98 -2.46 -2.57 12.11
CA ILE A 98 -1.41 -2.11 11.19
C ILE A 98 -0.02 -2.23 11.83
N ALA A 99 0.16 -1.84 13.09
CA ALA A 99 1.44 -1.97 13.77
C ALA A 99 1.89 -3.43 13.85
N HIS A 100 0.99 -4.34 14.23
CA HIS A 100 1.29 -5.78 14.33
C HIS A 100 1.51 -6.45 12.97
N ARG A 101 1.05 -5.84 11.89
CA ARG A 101 1.30 -6.32 10.55
C ARG A 101 2.77 -6.12 10.13
N TYR A 102 3.38 -5.00 10.49
CA TYR A 102 4.70 -4.59 10.03
C TYR A 102 5.82 -4.82 11.05
N LEU A 103 5.48 -4.90 12.32
CA LEU A 103 6.43 -5.05 13.41
C LEU A 103 6.19 -6.39 14.13
N ASP A 104 7.26 -6.96 14.70
CA ASP A 104 7.07 -8.11 15.57
C ASP A 104 6.28 -7.72 16.83
N PRO A 105 5.73 -8.69 17.61
CA PRO A 105 4.87 -8.36 18.74
C PRO A 105 5.51 -7.44 19.78
N GLU A 106 6.79 -7.59 20.06
CA GLU A 106 7.50 -6.74 21.03
C GLU A 106 7.72 -5.33 20.49
N GLU A 107 8.20 -5.22 19.24
CA GLU A 107 8.38 -3.93 18.55
C GLU A 107 7.04 -3.20 18.38
N ALA A 108 5.98 -3.92 18.04
CA ALA A 108 4.64 -3.36 17.89
C ALA A 108 4.14 -2.76 19.20
N ARG A 109 4.29 -3.48 20.31
CA ARG A 109 3.92 -2.97 21.63
C ARG A 109 4.71 -1.72 22.01
N ALA A 110 6.03 -1.73 21.78
CA ALA A 110 6.89 -0.59 22.06
C ALA A 110 6.49 0.64 21.20
N TYR A 111 6.25 0.42 19.91
CA TYR A 111 5.81 1.46 18.99
C TYR A 111 4.47 2.08 19.42
N LEU A 112 3.49 1.25 19.72
CA LEU A 112 2.15 1.69 20.13
C LEU A 112 2.19 2.46 21.45
N LYS A 113 3.02 2.01 22.40
CA LYS A 113 3.21 2.70 23.67
C LYS A 113 3.89 4.06 23.49
N SER A 114 4.96 4.13 22.69
CA SER A 114 5.72 5.38 22.47
C SER A 114 4.93 6.41 21.68
N THR A 115 3.97 5.97 20.86
CA THR A 115 3.13 6.84 20.01
C THR A 115 1.69 6.95 20.51
N ALA A 116 1.40 6.53 21.72
CA ALA A 116 0.04 6.56 22.28
C ALA A 116 -0.58 7.97 22.27
N GLY A 117 0.22 9.01 22.43
CA GLY A 117 -0.24 10.41 22.36
C GLY A 117 -0.75 10.83 20.98
N GLN A 118 -0.45 10.07 19.92
CA GLN A 118 -0.89 10.37 18.55
C GLN A 118 -2.29 9.80 18.24
N LEU A 119 -2.86 8.95 19.09
CA LEU A 119 -4.17 8.33 18.85
C LEU A 119 -5.27 9.34 18.53
N ALA A 120 -5.29 10.46 19.26
CA ALA A 120 -6.30 11.51 19.06
C ALA A 120 -6.12 12.28 17.76
N ASP A 121 -4.91 12.30 17.21
CA ASP A 121 -4.54 13.08 16.03
C ASP A 121 -4.46 12.24 14.75
N ASP A 122 -4.43 10.91 14.87
CA ASP A 122 -4.40 10.02 13.73
C ASP A 122 -5.82 9.77 13.19
N ILE A 123 -5.91 9.66 11.86
CA ILE A 123 -7.14 9.37 11.14
C ILE A 123 -6.91 8.24 10.15
N THR A 124 -7.98 7.56 9.78
CA THR A 124 -7.95 6.45 8.82
C THR A 124 -8.69 6.85 7.55
N PHE A 125 -8.06 6.60 6.40
CA PHE A 125 -8.69 6.71 5.09
C PHE A 125 -8.94 5.32 4.53
N ARG A 126 -10.15 5.08 4.00
CA ARG A 126 -10.55 3.86 3.33
C ARG A 126 -10.80 4.13 1.85
N MET A 127 -10.15 3.35 0.98
CA MET A 127 -10.30 3.49 -0.47
C MET A 127 -10.88 2.21 -1.06
N ARG A 128 -11.90 2.34 -1.88
CA ARG A 128 -12.46 1.21 -2.62
C ARG A 128 -11.69 1.00 -3.92
N PRO A 129 -11.02 -0.15 -4.10
CA PRO A 129 -10.35 -0.46 -5.36
C PRO A 129 -11.31 -0.42 -6.55
N GLN A 130 -11.01 0.38 -7.56
CA GLN A 130 -11.79 0.51 -8.79
C GLN A 130 -11.00 0.12 -10.03
N ARG A 131 -9.74 0.53 -10.10
CA ARG A 131 -8.91 0.29 -11.27
C ARG A 131 -7.58 -0.31 -10.86
N TRP A 132 -7.23 -1.40 -11.50
CA TRP A 132 -6.03 -2.18 -11.22
C TRP A 132 -5.09 -2.15 -12.42
N ARG A 133 -3.79 -2.00 -12.16
CA ARG A 133 -2.72 -2.22 -13.13
C ARG A 133 -1.71 -3.15 -12.51
N THR A 134 -1.35 -4.19 -13.25
CA THR A 134 -0.49 -5.24 -12.70
C THR A 134 0.50 -5.73 -13.74
N ALA A 135 1.64 -6.25 -13.29
CA ALA A 135 2.55 -7.02 -14.12
C ALA A 135 3.21 -8.10 -13.28
N ASN A 136 3.48 -9.22 -13.93
CA ASN A 136 4.26 -10.32 -13.36
C ASN A 136 5.30 -10.75 -14.40
N PHE A 137 6.56 -10.48 -14.11
CA PHE A 137 7.67 -10.75 -15.02
C PHE A 137 8.30 -12.13 -14.79
N ALA A 138 7.69 -13.02 -14.00
CA ALA A 138 8.21 -14.36 -13.72
C ALA A 138 8.39 -15.19 -15.01
N ALA A 139 7.43 -15.13 -15.94
CA ALA A 139 7.52 -15.80 -17.24
C ALA A 139 8.69 -15.27 -18.08
N PHE A 140 8.88 -13.94 -18.09
CA PHE A 140 9.98 -13.29 -18.79
C PHE A 140 11.35 -13.69 -18.22
N ALA A 141 11.48 -13.70 -16.89
CA ALA A 141 12.70 -14.14 -16.22
C ALA A 141 13.03 -15.62 -16.51
N ALA A 142 12.01 -16.47 -16.59
CA ALA A 142 12.17 -17.88 -16.95
C ALA A 142 12.71 -18.05 -18.39
N GLU A 143 12.18 -17.25 -19.35
CA GLU A 143 12.68 -17.25 -20.73
C GLU A 143 14.15 -16.83 -20.83
N PHE A 144 14.56 -15.80 -20.08
CA PHE A 144 15.95 -15.37 -20.01
C PHE A 144 16.87 -16.44 -19.43
N SER A 145 16.45 -17.10 -18.35
CA SER A 145 17.22 -18.19 -17.71
C SER A 145 17.41 -19.37 -18.63
N GLU A 146 16.43 -19.66 -19.49
CA GLU A 146 16.50 -20.73 -20.47
C GLU A 146 17.42 -20.39 -21.63
N ALA A 147 17.35 -19.15 -22.14
CA ALA A 147 18.26 -18.66 -23.17
C ALA A 147 19.73 -18.67 -22.70
N ASP A 148 20.01 -18.25 -21.48
CA ASP A 148 21.34 -18.28 -20.87
C ASP A 148 21.89 -19.71 -20.72
N ARG A 149 21.04 -20.72 -20.47
CA ARG A 149 21.45 -22.12 -20.43
C ARG A 149 21.83 -22.65 -21.80
N ILE A 150 21.08 -22.28 -22.84
CA ILE A 150 21.36 -22.69 -24.21
C ILE A 150 22.71 -22.13 -24.69
N ASP A 151 23.04 -20.88 -24.35
CA ASP A 151 24.31 -20.25 -24.70
C ASP A 151 25.51 -20.85 -23.93
N ARG A 152 25.30 -21.41 -22.73
CA ARG A 152 26.38 -22.05 -21.96
C ARG A 152 26.65 -23.49 -22.38
N ASP A 153 25.66 -24.17 -22.90
CA ASP A 153 25.77 -25.58 -23.37
C ASP A 153 26.13 -25.70 -24.85
N GLY A 154 26.24 -24.59 -25.55
CA GLY A 154 26.66 -24.49 -26.92
C GLY A 154 28.09 -24.03 -27.08
#